data_22c697dbb8abb3b88ea757086a864020
#
_entry.id   22c697dbb8abb3b88ea757086a864020
#
_cell.length_a   1.000
_cell.length_b   1.000
_cell.length_c   1.000
_cell.angle_alpha   90.00
_cell.angle_beta   90.00
_cell.angle_gamma   90.00
#
_symmetry.space_group_name_H-M   'P 1'
#
loop_
_entity.id
_entity.type
_entity.pdbx_description
1 polymer ?
#
loop_
_entity_poly.entity_id
_entity_poly.type
_entity_poly.pdbx_seq_one_letter_code
_entity_poly.pdbx_strand_id
1 'polypeptide(L)'
;RVLFRSRDANGIPLAWVAMMRSTLSGLGPKVRATRMVRDYVTQYYAPSAASAARVADNGTAEELAAWKQKVRAAWPGVEVVRVESRLPETVEVGSSHVIEATVRLNGLAPADVAVELVSGEVDATDELRNVQISRFELAAGSDPAAESVLFTLTDVSKAAGLIGYTVRVVP
;
A
#
# COMPACT_ATOMS: atom_id res chain seq x y z
N ARG A 1 -35.73 20.70 29.01
CA ARG A 1 -36.45 20.89 30.30
C ARG A 1 -37.96 20.70 30.24
N VAL A 2 -38.58 21.03 29.10
CA VAL A 2 -40.05 20.93 28.90
C VAL A 2 -40.51 19.48 28.70
N LEU A 3 -39.77 18.67 27.97
CA LEU A 3 -40.11 17.28 27.59
C LEU A 3 -40.36 16.35 28.83
N PHE A 4 -39.57 16.48 29.89
CA PHE A 4 -39.74 15.69 31.10
C PHE A 4 -40.82 16.21 32.02
N ARG A 5 -41.10 17.51 32.02
CA ARG A 5 -42.08 18.15 32.92
C ARG A 5 -43.51 18.07 32.40
N SER A 6 -43.73 17.99 31.08
CA SER A 6 -45.05 17.81 30.48
C SER A 6 -45.49 16.37 30.62
N ARG A 7 -46.50 16.14 31.45
CA ARG A 7 -47.04 14.82 31.75
C ARG A 7 -48.50 14.70 31.32
N ASP A 8 -48.91 13.50 30.95
CA ASP A 8 -50.30 13.17 30.67
C ASP A 8 -51.14 13.07 31.96
N ALA A 9 -52.44 12.70 31.83
CA ALA A 9 -53.36 12.51 32.96
C ALA A 9 -52.88 11.40 33.93
N ASN A 10 -52.05 10.49 33.50
CA ASN A 10 -51.47 9.40 34.32
C ASN A 10 -50.10 9.75 34.90
N GLY A 11 -49.64 10.99 34.72
CA GLY A 11 -48.33 11.45 35.20
C GLY A 11 -47.13 11.00 34.32
N ILE A 12 -47.37 10.46 33.12
CA ILE A 12 -46.33 9.95 32.25
C ILE A 12 -45.81 11.04 31.32
N PRO A 13 -44.45 11.28 31.22
CA PRO A 13 -43.87 12.25 30.28
C PRO A 13 -43.75 11.65 28.88
N LEU A 14 -44.84 11.58 28.13
CA LEU A 14 -44.93 10.88 26.85
C LEU A 14 -43.87 11.32 25.84
N ALA A 15 -43.59 12.62 25.76
CA ALA A 15 -42.53 13.12 24.86
C ALA A 15 -41.11 12.64 25.25
N TRP A 16 -40.84 12.54 26.53
CA TRP A 16 -39.56 11.96 27.03
C TRP A 16 -39.49 10.47 26.72
N VAL A 17 -40.57 9.72 26.95
CA VAL A 17 -40.64 8.28 26.62
C VAL A 17 -40.45 8.06 25.12
N ALA A 18 -41.06 8.89 24.26
CA ALA A 18 -40.86 8.79 22.83
C ALA A 18 -39.37 9.01 22.42
N MET A 19 -38.73 10.01 23.02
CA MET A 19 -37.30 10.25 22.81
C MET A 19 -36.43 9.08 23.27
N MET A 20 -36.70 8.51 24.46
CA MET A 20 -35.99 7.32 24.96
C MET A 20 -36.15 6.13 24.02
N ARG A 21 -37.38 5.86 23.52
CA ARG A 21 -37.66 4.80 22.56
C ARG A 21 -36.88 5.01 21.25
N SER A 22 -36.92 6.23 20.72
CA SER A 22 -36.16 6.58 19.51
C SER A 22 -34.66 6.39 19.70
N THR A 23 -34.10 6.80 20.83
CA THR A 23 -32.68 6.60 21.16
C THR A 23 -32.33 5.11 21.25
N LEU A 24 -33.13 4.33 21.98
CA LEU A 24 -32.87 2.90 22.13
C LEU A 24 -33.03 2.14 20.80
N SER A 25 -34.02 2.46 20.00
CA SER A 25 -34.21 1.82 18.68
C SER A 25 -33.15 2.24 17.65
N GLY A 26 -32.75 3.50 17.64
CA GLY A 26 -31.80 4.04 16.67
C GLY A 26 -30.34 3.79 17.01
N LEU A 27 -29.95 3.96 18.27
CA LEU A 27 -28.55 3.83 18.73
C LEU A 27 -28.26 2.48 19.37
N GLY A 28 -29.23 1.85 20.03
CA GLY A 28 -29.03 0.58 20.72
C GLY A 28 -28.36 -0.49 19.84
N PRO A 29 -28.84 -0.75 18.61
CA PRO A 29 -28.20 -1.72 17.72
C PRO A 29 -26.75 -1.37 17.36
N LYS A 30 -26.44 -0.07 17.29
CA LYS A 30 -25.10 0.42 16.91
C LYS A 30 -24.07 0.29 18.00
N VAL A 31 -24.47 0.33 19.27
CA VAL A 31 -23.57 0.28 20.44
C VAL A 31 -23.57 -1.08 21.15
N ARG A 32 -24.22 -2.10 20.59
CA ARG A 32 -24.26 -3.45 21.17
C ARG A 32 -22.87 -4.08 21.17
N ALA A 33 -22.49 -4.67 22.30
CA ALA A 33 -21.28 -5.49 22.42
C ALA A 33 -21.26 -6.65 21.40
N THR A 34 -22.41 -7.26 21.13
CA THR A 34 -22.54 -8.33 20.11
C THR A 34 -22.10 -7.87 18.72
N ARG A 35 -22.46 -6.64 18.32
CA ARG A 35 -21.99 -6.05 17.06
C ARG A 35 -20.47 -5.86 17.09
N MET A 36 -19.97 -5.26 18.16
CA MET A 36 -18.54 -5.03 18.34
C MET A 36 -17.73 -6.34 18.25
N VAL A 37 -18.16 -7.38 18.99
CA VAL A 37 -17.49 -8.69 18.96
C VAL A 37 -17.53 -9.29 17.56
N ARG A 38 -18.68 -9.25 16.89
CA ARG A 38 -18.79 -9.74 15.51
C ARG A 38 -17.84 -8.99 14.57
N ASP A 39 -17.80 -7.67 14.67
CA ASP A 39 -16.94 -6.84 13.82
C ASP A 39 -15.45 -7.16 14.08
N TYR A 40 -15.04 -7.33 15.33
CA TYR A 40 -13.69 -7.75 15.67
C TYR A 40 -13.37 -9.16 15.15
N VAL A 41 -14.27 -10.11 15.32
CA VAL A 41 -14.05 -11.48 14.83
C VAL A 41 -13.91 -11.50 13.31
N THR A 42 -14.82 -10.82 12.60
CA THR A 42 -14.83 -10.88 11.12
C THR A 42 -13.74 -10.02 10.48
N GLN A 43 -13.41 -8.88 11.05
CA GLN A 43 -12.48 -7.93 10.42
C GLN A 43 -11.04 -8.12 10.87
N TYR A 44 -10.81 -8.67 12.07
CA TYR A 44 -9.47 -8.78 12.66
C TYR A 44 -9.08 -10.20 13.05
N TYR A 45 -9.87 -10.89 13.89
CA TYR A 45 -9.43 -12.17 14.45
C TYR A 45 -9.41 -13.29 13.42
N ALA A 46 -10.44 -13.45 12.60
CA ALA A 46 -10.49 -14.48 11.59
C ALA A 46 -9.42 -14.29 10.48
N PRO A 47 -9.23 -13.08 9.92
CA PRO A 47 -8.13 -12.82 8.99
C PRO A 47 -6.74 -13.02 9.61
N SER A 48 -6.55 -12.60 10.88
CA SER A 48 -5.28 -12.79 11.59
C SER A 48 -4.99 -14.28 11.84
N ALA A 49 -5.99 -15.04 12.26
CA ALA A 49 -5.85 -16.49 12.47
C ALA A 49 -5.52 -17.22 11.14
N ALA A 50 -6.20 -16.85 10.05
CA ALA A 50 -5.90 -17.41 8.75
C ALA A 50 -4.49 -17.05 8.26
N SER A 51 -4.03 -15.83 8.54
CA SER A 51 -2.66 -15.41 8.23
C SER A 51 -1.63 -16.16 9.08
N ALA A 52 -1.89 -16.30 10.39
CA ALA A 52 -1.02 -17.05 11.29
C ALA A 52 -0.91 -18.53 10.88
N ALA A 53 -2.03 -19.16 10.51
CA ALA A 53 -2.02 -20.55 10.04
C ALA A 53 -1.15 -20.72 8.80
N ARG A 54 -1.23 -19.83 7.82
CA ARG A 54 -0.38 -19.88 6.61
C ARG A 54 1.12 -19.76 6.93
N VAL A 55 1.48 -18.99 7.94
CA VAL A 55 2.88 -18.81 8.35
C VAL A 55 3.35 -19.98 9.20
N ALA A 56 2.47 -20.60 10.00
CA ALA A 56 2.79 -21.74 10.85
C ALA A 56 2.97 -23.04 10.06
N ASP A 57 2.22 -23.19 8.95
CA ASP A 57 2.34 -24.37 8.09
C ASP A 57 3.58 -24.27 7.18
N ASN A 58 4.34 -25.38 7.06
CA ASN A 58 5.40 -25.60 6.07
C ASN A 58 6.75 -24.84 6.26
N GLY A 59 7.15 -24.45 7.47
CA GLY A 59 8.44 -23.77 7.69
C GLY A 59 8.53 -22.34 7.13
N THR A 60 7.44 -21.79 6.61
CA THR A 60 7.38 -20.47 5.98
C THR A 60 7.85 -19.36 6.93
N ALA A 61 7.65 -19.52 8.23
CA ALA A 61 8.13 -18.54 9.23
C ALA A 61 9.66 -18.52 9.31
N GLU A 62 10.29 -19.69 9.27
CA GLU A 62 11.76 -19.82 9.31
C GLU A 62 12.38 -19.31 8.01
N GLU A 63 11.80 -19.66 6.87
CA GLU A 63 12.23 -19.17 5.55
C GLU A 63 12.13 -17.64 5.47
N LEU A 64 11.02 -17.06 5.93
CA LEU A 64 10.84 -15.62 5.98
C LEU A 64 11.84 -14.94 6.92
N ALA A 65 12.13 -15.55 8.07
CA ALA A 65 13.12 -15.04 9.02
C ALA A 65 14.53 -15.05 8.40
N ALA A 66 14.91 -16.15 7.75
CA ALA A 66 16.19 -16.28 7.07
C ALA A 66 16.30 -15.27 5.91
N TRP A 67 15.26 -15.13 5.10
CA TRP A 67 15.21 -14.14 4.04
C TRP A 67 15.38 -12.71 4.58
N LYS A 68 14.65 -12.34 5.65
CA LYS A 68 14.81 -11.02 6.29
C LYS A 68 16.21 -10.77 6.81
N GLN A 69 16.88 -11.77 7.36
CA GLN A 69 18.28 -11.64 7.81
C GLN A 69 19.21 -11.42 6.62
N LYS A 70 19.06 -12.21 5.55
CA LYS A 70 19.82 -12.06 4.30
C LYS A 70 19.66 -10.65 3.73
N VAL A 71 18.42 -10.18 3.57
CA VAL A 71 18.13 -8.85 3.05
C VAL A 71 18.75 -7.76 3.94
N ARG A 72 18.57 -7.81 5.25
CA ARG A 72 19.13 -6.80 6.17
C ARG A 72 20.66 -6.75 6.12
N ALA A 73 21.33 -7.88 5.96
CA ALA A 73 22.78 -7.92 5.87
C ALA A 73 23.30 -7.33 4.55
N ALA A 74 22.61 -7.60 3.44
CA ALA A 74 23.01 -7.14 2.12
C ALA A 74 22.58 -5.71 1.81
N TRP A 75 21.48 -5.22 2.42
CA TRP A 75 20.82 -3.97 2.07
C TRP A 75 21.72 -2.72 2.05
N PRO A 76 22.68 -2.54 2.97
CA PRO A 76 23.58 -1.37 2.93
C PRO A 76 24.42 -1.24 1.65
N GLY A 77 24.58 -2.33 0.89
CA GLY A 77 25.30 -2.32 -0.39
C GLY A 77 24.39 -2.35 -1.62
N VAL A 78 23.07 -2.36 -1.43
CA VAL A 78 22.10 -2.26 -2.52
C VAL A 78 22.03 -0.81 -3.00
N GLU A 79 22.23 -0.61 -4.30
CA GLU A 79 22.33 0.73 -4.88
C GLU A 79 21.79 0.75 -6.32
N VAL A 80 21.04 1.80 -6.66
CA VAL A 80 20.72 2.14 -8.05
C VAL A 80 21.96 2.82 -8.64
N VAL A 81 22.75 2.08 -9.41
CA VAL A 81 24.03 2.56 -9.97
C VAL A 81 23.78 3.54 -11.10
N ARG A 82 22.78 3.26 -11.95
CA ARG A 82 22.52 4.04 -13.15
C ARG A 82 21.06 3.91 -13.57
N VAL A 83 20.49 5.00 -14.02
CA VAL A 83 19.19 5.03 -14.70
C VAL A 83 19.38 5.65 -16.08
N GLU A 84 18.93 4.98 -17.12
CA GLU A 84 18.95 5.46 -18.48
C GLU A 84 17.53 5.55 -19.01
N SER A 85 17.17 6.73 -19.48
CA SER A 85 15.92 6.94 -20.21
C SER A 85 16.25 7.64 -21.53
N ARG A 86 15.80 7.09 -22.64
CA ARG A 86 15.92 7.71 -23.97
C ARG A 86 14.70 8.60 -24.24
N LEU A 87 14.30 9.39 -23.25
CA LEU A 87 13.18 10.30 -23.36
C LEU A 87 13.62 11.58 -24.09
N PRO A 88 12.88 12.04 -25.10
CA PRO A 88 13.01 13.39 -25.62
C PRO A 88 12.54 14.41 -24.57
N GLU A 89 12.94 15.67 -24.68
CA GLU A 89 12.49 16.76 -23.79
C GLU A 89 10.96 16.91 -23.76
N THR A 90 10.31 16.56 -24.87
CA THR A 90 8.84 16.58 -24.99
C THR A 90 8.36 15.20 -25.40
N VAL A 91 7.50 14.62 -24.58
CA VAL A 91 6.91 13.30 -24.77
C VAL A 91 5.43 13.45 -25.10
N GLU A 92 4.96 12.80 -26.16
CA GLU A 92 3.55 12.79 -26.50
C GLU A 92 2.77 11.88 -25.53
N VAL A 93 1.60 12.32 -25.11
CA VAL A 93 0.69 11.49 -24.29
C VAL A 93 0.29 10.26 -25.09
N GLY A 94 0.41 9.09 -24.46
CA GLY A 94 0.16 7.80 -25.11
C GLY A 94 1.38 7.17 -25.78
N SER A 95 2.51 7.88 -25.89
CA SER A 95 3.76 7.29 -26.40
C SER A 95 4.37 6.34 -25.37
N SER A 96 5.02 5.29 -25.87
CA SER A 96 5.71 4.28 -25.10
C SER A 96 7.21 4.52 -25.14
N HIS A 97 7.87 4.39 -24.00
CA HIS A 97 9.32 4.55 -23.88
C HIS A 97 9.91 3.53 -22.92
N VAL A 98 11.18 3.23 -23.13
CA VAL A 98 11.90 2.27 -22.31
C VAL A 98 12.80 3.01 -21.34
N ILE A 99 12.75 2.61 -20.08
CA ILE A 99 13.64 3.06 -19.03
C ILE A 99 14.43 1.85 -18.55
N GLU A 100 15.72 2.03 -18.40
CA GLU A 100 16.64 1.00 -17.94
C GLU A 100 17.27 1.42 -16.60
N ALA A 101 17.33 0.50 -15.64
CA ALA A 101 17.94 0.73 -14.35
C ALA A 101 18.98 -0.36 -14.07
N THR A 102 20.22 0.04 -13.83
CA THR A 102 21.29 -0.85 -13.37
C THR A 102 21.34 -0.79 -11.85
N VAL A 103 21.17 -1.93 -11.21
CA VAL A 103 21.10 -2.04 -9.74
C VAL A 103 22.15 -3.01 -9.25
N ARG A 104 22.96 -2.57 -8.27
CA ARG A 104 23.83 -3.44 -7.49
C ARG A 104 23.01 -4.13 -6.42
N LEU A 105 23.01 -5.46 -6.43
CA LEU A 105 22.18 -6.26 -5.51
C LEU A 105 22.94 -6.75 -4.27
N ASN A 106 24.27 -6.60 -4.25
CA ASN A 106 25.13 -6.98 -3.12
C ASN A 106 24.87 -8.40 -2.60
N GLY A 107 24.75 -9.37 -3.51
CA GLY A 107 24.50 -10.78 -3.20
C GLY A 107 23.04 -11.17 -2.99
N LEU A 108 22.09 -10.25 -3.15
CA LEU A 108 20.68 -10.58 -3.27
C LEU A 108 20.35 -11.08 -4.67
N ALA A 109 19.38 -11.95 -4.78
CA ALA A 109 18.81 -12.31 -6.08
C ALA A 109 17.85 -11.22 -6.57
N PRO A 110 17.64 -11.08 -7.90
CA PRO A 110 16.63 -10.16 -8.45
C PRO A 110 15.22 -10.37 -7.88
N ALA A 111 14.90 -11.61 -7.47
CA ALA A 111 13.62 -11.95 -6.86
C ALA A 111 13.49 -11.49 -5.38
N ASP A 112 14.61 -11.15 -4.74
CA ASP A 112 14.63 -10.65 -3.35
C ASP A 112 14.24 -9.15 -3.28
N VAL A 113 14.16 -8.45 -4.43
CA VAL A 113 13.90 -7.01 -4.50
C VAL A 113 12.84 -6.66 -5.54
N ALA A 114 12.24 -5.50 -5.38
CA ALA A 114 11.47 -4.86 -6.43
C ALA A 114 12.14 -3.54 -6.81
N VAL A 115 12.41 -3.37 -8.10
CA VAL A 115 12.85 -2.09 -8.68
C VAL A 115 11.62 -1.37 -9.21
N GLU A 116 11.39 -0.14 -8.76
CA GLU A 116 10.17 0.60 -9.02
C GLU A 116 10.46 1.99 -9.59
N LEU A 117 9.73 2.35 -10.64
CA LEU A 117 9.61 3.71 -11.11
C LEU A 117 8.50 4.39 -10.32
N VAL A 118 8.82 5.49 -9.67
CA VAL A 118 7.86 6.36 -9.01
C VAL A 118 7.73 7.61 -9.86
N SER A 119 6.60 7.82 -10.51
CA SER A 119 6.35 8.95 -11.42
C SER A 119 5.11 9.74 -10.98
N GLY A 120 5.07 11.02 -11.31
CA GLY A 120 3.94 11.89 -10.98
C GLY A 120 4.07 13.27 -11.59
N GLU A 121 3.03 14.06 -11.44
CA GLU A 121 3.03 15.47 -11.82
C GLU A 121 3.90 16.27 -10.85
N VAL A 122 4.75 17.15 -11.37
CA VAL A 122 5.59 18.03 -10.54
C VAL A 122 4.81 19.30 -10.23
N ASP A 123 4.67 19.61 -8.95
CA ASP A 123 4.01 20.83 -8.49
C ASP A 123 4.98 22.02 -8.39
N ALA A 124 4.47 23.17 -7.99
CA ALA A 124 5.26 24.42 -7.86
C ALA A 124 6.34 24.35 -6.76
N THR A 125 6.36 23.31 -5.94
CA THR A 125 7.36 23.06 -4.88
C THR A 125 8.32 21.93 -5.22
N ASP A 126 8.36 21.49 -6.49
CA ASP A 126 9.14 20.35 -6.99
C ASP A 126 8.80 19.01 -6.31
N GLU A 127 7.56 18.88 -5.80
CA GLU A 127 7.07 17.63 -5.25
C GLU A 127 6.22 16.85 -6.25
N LEU A 128 6.32 15.51 -6.21
CA LEU A 128 5.48 14.65 -7.03
C LEU A 128 4.06 14.55 -6.46
N ARG A 129 3.07 14.82 -7.30
CA ARG A 129 1.64 14.64 -7.04
C ARG A 129 1.08 13.52 -7.90
N ASN A 130 -0.06 12.98 -7.49
CA ASN A 130 -0.73 11.89 -8.22
C ASN A 130 0.21 10.72 -8.56
N VAL A 131 1.02 10.33 -7.58
CA VAL A 131 2.12 9.37 -7.74
C VAL A 131 1.60 8.04 -8.25
N GLN A 132 2.25 7.52 -9.29
CA GLN A 132 2.07 6.18 -9.83
C GLN A 132 3.36 5.38 -9.61
N ILE A 133 3.21 4.08 -9.39
CA ILE A 133 4.33 3.16 -9.21
C ILE A 133 4.24 2.09 -10.29
N SER A 134 5.31 1.95 -11.08
CA SER A 134 5.46 0.92 -12.11
C SER A 134 6.67 0.06 -11.77
N ARG A 135 6.56 -1.26 -11.90
CA ARG A 135 7.63 -2.19 -11.55
C ARG A 135 8.47 -2.52 -12.77
N PHE A 136 9.79 -2.46 -12.61
CA PHE A 136 10.74 -2.95 -13.60
C PHE A 136 10.76 -4.48 -13.64
N GLU A 137 11.07 -5.01 -14.79
CA GLU A 137 11.34 -6.43 -15.00
C GLU A 137 12.83 -6.66 -15.22
N LEU A 138 13.31 -7.87 -14.95
CA LEU A 138 14.67 -8.24 -15.27
C LEU A 138 14.88 -8.16 -16.79
N ALA A 139 15.89 -7.42 -17.24
CA ALA A 139 16.15 -7.28 -18.66
C ALA A 139 16.55 -8.62 -19.29
N ALA A 140 16.05 -8.88 -20.49
CA ALA A 140 16.38 -10.09 -21.24
C ALA A 140 17.90 -10.18 -21.48
N GLY A 141 18.51 -11.32 -21.12
CA GLY A 141 19.94 -11.54 -21.25
C GLY A 141 20.80 -10.93 -20.13
N SER A 142 20.19 -10.28 -19.12
CA SER A 142 20.92 -9.84 -17.93
C SER A 142 21.32 -11.07 -17.10
N ASP A 143 22.57 -11.12 -16.64
CA ASP A 143 23.03 -12.16 -15.74
C ASP A 143 22.52 -11.85 -14.32
N PRO A 144 21.64 -12.68 -13.74
CA PRO A 144 21.09 -12.44 -12.40
C PRO A 144 22.15 -12.61 -11.28
N ALA A 145 23.31 -13.21 -11.58
CA ALA A 145 24.41 -13.40 -10.65
C ALA A 145 25.50 -12.31 -10.76
N ALA A 146 25.33 -11.36 -11.71
CA ALA A 146 26.28 -10.26 -11.86
C ALA A 146 26.23 -9.33 -10.63
N GLU A 147 27.34 -8.65 -10.34
CA GLU A 147 27.41 -7.66 -9.27
C GLU A 147 26.36 -6.55 -9.44
N SER A 148 26.12 -6.16 -10.68
CA SER A 148 25.07 -5.18 -11.05
C SER A 148 24.18 -5.79 -12.13
N VAL A 149 22.89 -5.72 -11.90
CA VAL A 149 21.84 -6.35 -12.71
C VAL A 149 21.05 -5.28 -13.43
N LEU A 150 20.77 -5.51 -14.71
CA LEU A 150 19.97 -4.60 -15.53
C LEU A 150 18.50 -4.96 -15.44
N PHE A 151 17.68 -3.96 -15.14
CA PHE A 151 16.23 -4.01 -15.15
C PHE A 151 15.68 -3.08 -16.21
N THR A 152 14.57 -3.43 -16.82
CA THR A 152 13.91 -2.65 -17.86
C THR A 152 12.44 -2.44 -17.56
N LEU A 153 11.90 -1.30 -17.95
CA LEU A 153 10.49 -0.96 -17.86
C LEU A 153 10.06 -0.29 -19.14
N THR A 154 8.99 -0.76 -19.74
CA THR A 154 8.27 -0.02 -20.77
C THR A 154 7.15 0.76 -20.12
N ASP A 155 7.29 2.09 -20.08
CA ASP A 155 6.29 3.00 -19.53
C ASP A 155 5.53 3.71 -20.65
N VAL A 156 4.29 4.10 -20.37
CA VAL A 156 3.44 4.85 -21.28
C VAL A 156 3.09 6.18 -20.64
N SER A 157 3.38 7.27 -21.30
CA SER A 157 3.02 8.61 -20.84
C SER A 157 1.50 8.77 -20.77
N LYS A 158 0.95 8.93 -19.55
CA LYS A 158 -0.51 8.97 -19.31
C LYS A 158 -1.05 10.37 -19.03
N ALA A 159 -0.18 11.32 -18.74
CA ALA A 159 -0.57 12.67 -18.36
C ALA A 159 0.17 13.72 -19.19
N ALA A 160 -0.46 14.88 -19.35
CA ALA A 160 0.17 16.07 -19.92
C ALA A 160 0.72 16.96 -18.81
N GLY A 161 1.75 17.75 -19.10
CA GLY A 161 2.38 18.67 -18.16
C GLY A 161 3.80 18.27 -17.80
N LEU A 162 4.33 18.86 -16.74
CA LEU A 162 5.64 18.51 -16.22
C LEU A 162 5.53 17.23 -15.38
N ILE A 163 6.18 16.18 -15.86
CA ILE A 163 6.21 14.88 -15.20
C ILE A 163 7.61 14.63 -14.65
N GLY A 164 7.68 14.33 -13.36
CA GLY A 164 8.91 13.88 -12.70
C GLY A 164 8.88 12.39 -12.44
N TYR A 165 10.05 11.78 -12.37
CA TYR A 165 10.18 10.40 -11.92
C TYR A 165 11.46 10.16 -11.12
N THR A 166 11.44 9.10 -10.34
CA THR A 166 12.62 8.56 -9.66
C THR A 166 12.56 7.04 -9.65
N VAL A 167 13.71 6.40 -9.50
CA VAL A 167 13.81 4.94 -9.39
C VAL A 167 14.19 4.59 -7.96
N ARG A 168 13.49 3.62 -7.39
CA ARG A 168 13.82 3.08 -6.07
C ARG A 168 13.90 1.57 -6.09
N VAL A 169 14.64 1.01 -5.14
CA VAL A 169 14.67 -0.43 -4.86
C VAL A 169 14.01 -0.65 -3.50
N VAL A 170 13.16 -1.64 -3.41
CA VAL A 170 12.52 -2.07 -2.17
C VAL A 170 12.65 -3.60 -2.01
N PRO A 171 12.73 -4.12 -0.77
CA PRO A 171 12.79 -5.54 -0.51
C PRO A 171 11.45 -6.24 -0.69
#